data_aab8c0a3bd54173f489eebbf933280d9
#
_entry.id   aab8c0a3bd54173f489eebbf933280d9
#
_cell.length_a   1.000
_cell.length_b   1.000
_cell.length_c   1.000
_cell.angle_alpha   90.00
_cell.angle_beta   90.00
_cell.angle_gamma   90.00
#
_symmetry.space_group_name_H-M   'P 1'
#
loop_
_entity.id
_entity.type
_entity.pdbx_description
1 polymer ?
#
loop_
_entity_poly.entity_id
_entity_poly.type
_entity_poly.pdbx_seq_one_letter_code
_entity_poly.pdbx_strand_id
1 'polypeptide(L)'
;MANQNDENTLTPPDPEVASPATPQSRPSKSDSEGPETGQEMDEFVLGRRGIMAFFTLSVLTLMVALDGTSISVALPIITQDLKGTAIEAFWSGTSFLLASTVFQPNFASLSSIFGRRPLVLVALTLFFVGTVVCSVANNFTYMLVGRSIQGVGGGGLIALSEVIVTDLVPLRLRGQYFGILSAMWSVGSVTGPILGGGFSQDVTWRWIFYINFPFIGVGLVAIILFLKLNIIPTSLAEKLRQIDYVGTIIFVGSMSSFLIPLSWGGILYDWDSWRTLVPLIIGVVGLLVFSFYEYRFAKDPIIPPKIFQNRTAAVSFAGSFLQGLVLWCLLYYQPLYYEAVKGYSPIMAGVALFPATFTVAPSAGLVGVLVTKYGHYRWAVWLGWILSTFGLGLLCYMDVDTSIPAFIFINIVPGIGLGLLFPSIGFAIQASATNDTLAIAVGMFSFFRAMGQAVGVAIGGVVFQNQMYSNLVASGIPALASMASEYSQDAAGLVEVIKRMPDGTEKLGLRTAYTDSLRIVYAVCCGICGIALALSVLTQSYDLNRALETTQGLRKEKNPRPNGDVEKVGN
;
A
#
# COMPACT_ATOMS: atom_id res chain seq x y z
N MET A 1 -41.83 -24.19 66.57
CA MET A 1 -43.12 -24.58 66.02
C MET A 1 -42.81 -25.13 64.64
N ALA A 2 -42.68 -26.46 64.54
CA ALA A 2 -43.68 -27.45 64.22
C ALA A 2 -44.09 -27.29 62.74
N ASN A 3 -44.09 -28.25 61.87
CA ASN A 3 -44.01 -29.74 61.93
C ASN A 3 -43.87 -30.26 60.49
N GLN A 4 -43.14 -31.37 60.36
CA GLN A 4 -43.51 -32.70 59.87
C GLN A 4 -43.62 -32.84 58.32
N ASN A 5 -42.75 -33.65 57.77
CA ASN A 5 -42.82 -35.10 57.44
C ASN A 5 -43.84 -35.46 56.37
N ASP A 6 -43.36 -36.07 55.28
CA ASP A 6 -43.67 -37.51 55.08
C ASP A 6 -42.80 -38.13 53.99
N GLU A 7 -42.18 -39.24 54.38
CA GLU A 7 -41.59 -40.31 53.56
C GLU A 7 -42.68 -41.03 52.73
N ASN A 8 -42.35 -41.46 51.54
CA ASN A 8 -42.90 -42.71 51.04
C ASN A 8 -41.95 -43.41 50.06
N THR A 9 -41.36 -44.44 50.57
CA THR A 9 -40.73 -45.58 49.90
C THR A 9 -41.71 -46.37 49.08
N LEU A 10 -41.38 -46.79 47.84
CA LEU A 10 -41.92 -47.96 47.19
C LEU A 10 -40.86 -48.62 46.28
N THR A 11 -40.75 -49.89 46.52
CA THR A 11 -39.92 -50.98 45.99
C THR A 11 -40.10 -51.30 44.51
N PRO A 12 -39.15 -52.01 43.87
CA PRO A 12 -39.18 -52.39 42.45
C PRO A 12 -39.97 -53.68 42.20
N PRO A 13 -40.45 -53.93 40.99
CA PRO A 13 -40.87 -55.27 40.56
C PRO A 13 -39.80 -55.93 39.67
N ASP A 14 -39.70 -57.21 39.83
CA ASP A 14 -38.84 -58.21 39.27
C ASP A 14 -39.19 -58.61 37.80
N PRO A 15 -38.40 -59.47 37.16
CA PRO A 15 -38.15 -59.46 35.72
C PRO A 15 -39.06 -60.41 34.93
N GLU A 16 -39.33 -60.08 33.68
CA GLU A 16 -40.05 -60.95 32.74
C GLU A 16 -39.20 -61.27 31.49
N VAL A 17 -38.86 -62.50 31.44
CA VAL A 17 -38.69 -63.52 30.34
C VAL A 17 -38.27 -63.01 28.95
N ALA A 18 -37.10 -63.53 28.55
CA ALA A 18 -36.52 -63.47 27.21
C ALA A 18 -37.32 -64.22 26.15
N SER A 19 -37.39 -63.64 24.95
CA SER A 19 -37.68 -64.40 23.69
C SER A 19 -36.75 -63.88 22.56
N PRO A 20 -36.45 -64.69 21.53
CA PRO A 20 -35.14 -64.77 20.87
C PRO A 20 -34.96 -63.75 19.74
N ALA A 21 -33.69 -63.35 19.58
CA ALA A 21 -33.19 -62.39 18.64
C ALA A 21 -33.36 -62.75 17.16
N THR A 22 -33.87 -61.85 16.38
CA THR A 22 -33.70 -61.78 14.93
C THR A 22 -32.40 -61.00 14.60
N PRO A 23 -31.61 -61.37 13.61
CA PRO A 23 -30.33 -60.74 13.35
C PRO A 23 -30.55 -59.33 12.76
N GLN A 24 -30.18 -58.31 13.53
CA GLN A 24 -30.08 -56.94 13.03
C GLN A 24 -28.87 -56.82 12.08
N SER A 25 -29.18 -56.43 10.85
CA SER A 25 -28.20 -55.95 9.86
C SER A 25 -27.40 -54.81 10.45
N ARG A 26 -26.06 -54.90 10.40
CA ARG A 26 -25.11 -53.82 10.69
C ARG A 26 -25.49 -52.58 9.88
N PRO A 27 -25.57 -51.37 10.47
CA PRO A 27 -25.63 -50.16 9.69
C PRO A 27 -24.29 -49.98 8.97
N SER A 28 -24.34 -49.88 7.66
CA SER A 28 -23.24 -49.41 6.83
C SER A 28 -22.73 -48.09 7.39
N LYS A 29 -21.44 -48.01 7.66
CA LYS A 29 -20.75 -46.73 7.84
C LYS A 29 -21.04 -45.90 6.59
N SER A 30 -21.90 -44.90 6.71
CA SER A 30 -21.93 -43.80 5.80
C SER A 30 -20.63 -43.02 6.07
N ASP A 31 -19.67 -43.20 5.19
CA ASP A 31 -18.52 -42.31 5.09
C ASP A 31 -19.06 -40.88 4.83
N SER A 32 -19.21 -40.10 5.89
CA SER A 32 -19.27 -38.66 5.77
C SER A 32 -17.86 -38.20 5.47
N GLU A 33 -17.44 -38.33 4.21
CA GLU A 33 -16.34 -37.58 3.68
C GLU A 33 -16.72 -36.10 3.80
N GLY A 34 -16.17 -35.44 4.81
CA GLY A 34 -16.10 -33.98 4.82
C GLY A 34 -15.33 -33.53 3.57
N PRO A 35 -15.64 -32.41 2.98
CA PRO A 35 -14.99 -31.98 1.75
C PRO A 35 -13.48 -31.99 1.95
N GLU A 36 -12.77 -32.74 1.11
CA GLU A 36 -11.31 -32.77 1.01
C GLU A 36 -10.80 -31.41 0.55
N THR A 37 -10.70 -30.46 1.48
CA THR A 37 -10.22 -29.09 1.24
C THR A 37 -8.74 -29.03 0.82
N GLY A 38 -8.01 -30.12 0.95
CA GLY A 38 -6.60 -30.20 0.59
C GLY A 38 -6.32 -30.50 -0.89
N GLN A 39 -7.12 -31.34 -1.52
CA GLN A 39 -6.91 -31.75 -2.92
C GLN A 39 -7.36 -30.69 -3.94
N GLU A 40 -8.41 -29.91 -3.66
CA GLU A 40 -8.86 -28.83 -4.56
C GLU A 40 -7.86 -27.68 -4.70
N MET A 41 -6.89 -27.53 -3.80
CA MET A 41 -5.94 -26.40 -3.84
C MET A 41 -4.67 -26.70 -4.63
N ASP A 42 -4.25 -27.94 -4.74
CA ASP A 42 -3.08 -28.32 -5.55
C ASP A 42 -3.38 -28.25 -7.06
N GLU A 43 -4.65 -28.20 -7.47
CA GLU A 43 -5.11 -28.09 -8.86
C GLU A 43 -5.64 -26.70 -9.25
N PHE A 44 -5.57 -25.69 -8.37
CA PHE A 44 -6.06 -24.35 -8.73
C PHE A 44 -5.21 -23.74 -9.83
N VAL A 45 -5.76 -23.68 -11.03
CA VAL A 45 -5.18 -22.99 -12.19
C VAL A 45 -6.09 -21.84 -12.58
N LEU A 46 -5.54 -20.63 -12.55
CA LEU A 46 -6.25 -19.45 -13.02
C LEU A 46 -6.53 -19.61 -14.54
N GLY A 47 -7.80 -19.72 -14.92
CA GLY A 47 -8.20 -19.87 -16.33
C GLY A 47 -7.71 -18.70 -17.18
N ARG A 48 -7.67 -18.85 -18.52
CA ARG A 48 -7.16 -17.83 -19.46
C ARG A 48 -7.74 -16.43 -19.23
N ARG A 49 -9.04 -16.34 -18.90
CA ARG A 49 -9.67 -15.05 -18.56
C ARG A 49 -9.13 -14.44 -17.26
N GLY A 50 -8.91 -15.26 -16.25
CA GLY A 50 -8.32 -14.79 -14.99
C GLY A 50 -6.90 -14.29 -15.19
N ILE A 51 -6.08 -14.98 -15.99
CA ILE A 51 -4.73 -14.54 -16.34
C ILE A 51 -4.77 -13.19 -17.08
N MET A 52 -5.68 -13.01 -18.05
CA MET A 52 -5.83 -11.75 -18.76
C MET A 52 -6.36 -10.61 -17.87
N ALA A 53 -7.30 -10.92 -16.96
CA ALA A 53 -7.76 -9.97 -15.96
C ALA A 53 -6.61 -9.54 -15.04
N PHE A 54 -5.81 -10.49 -14.54
CA PHE A 54 -4.64 -10.19 -13.72
C PHE A 54 -3.57 -9.39 -14.49
N PHE A 55 -3.29 -9.74 -15.74
CA PHE A 55 -2.40 -8.97 -16.61
C PHE A 55 -2.88 -7.52 -16.76
N THR A 56 -4.20 -7.32 -16.92
CA THR A 56 -4.79 -5.97 -16.97
C THR A 56 -4.48 -5.18 -15.70
N LEU A 57 -4.66 -5.78 -14.50
CA LEU A 57 -4.36 -5.13 -13.22
C LEU A 57 -2.87 -4.80 -13.10
N SER A 58 -2.00 -5.68 -13.59
CA SER A 58 -0.54 -5.48 -13.60
C SER A 58 -0.13 -4.29 -14.47
N VAL A 59 -0.72 -4.16 -15.66
CA VAL A 59 -0.51 -3.02 -16.57
C VAL A 59 -0.99 -1.71 -15.96
N LEU A 60 -2.16 -1.71 -15.31
CA LEU A 60 -2.70 -0.52 -14.63
C LEU A 60 -1.82 -0.11 -13.44
N THR A 61 -1.31 -1.08 -12.68
CA THR A 61 -0.37 -0.81 -11.57
C THR A 61 0.93 -0.20 -12.08
N LEU A 62 1.49 -0.74 -13.16
CA LEU A 62 2.68 -0.18 -13.83
C LEU A 62 2.46 1.25 -14.29
N MET A 63 1.32 1.53 -14.95
CA MET A 63 0.95 2.87 -15.43
C MET A 63 0.91 3.87 -14.29
N VAL A 64 0.23 3.55 -13.17
CA VAL A 64 0.11 4.44 -12.02
C VAL A 64 1.47 4.70 -11.37
N ALA A 65 2.33 3.67 -11.30
CA ALA A 65 3.68 3.81 -10.76
C ALA A 65 4.58 4.68 -11.64
N LEU A 66 4.53 4.50 -12.96
CA LEU A 66 5.24 5.34 -13.94
C LEU A 66 4.83 6.80 -13.81
N ASP A 67 3.53 7.08 -13.82
CA ASP A 67 3.00 8.44 -13.72
C ASP A 67 3.37 9.11 -12.39
N GLY A 68 3.25 8.37 -11.28
CA GLY A 68 3.55 8.90 -9.95
C GLY A 68 5.01 9.28 -9.74
N THR A 69 5.95 8.67 -10.47
CA THR A 69 7.38 8.83 -10.26
C THR A 69 8.09 9.65 -11.35
N SER A 70 7.57 9.66 -12.58
CA SER A 70 8.22 10.34 -13.71
C SER A 70 8.24 11.87 -13.60
N ILE A 71 7.26 12.46 -12.92
CA ILE A 71 7.17 13.91 -12.79
C ILE A 71 8.30 14.50 -11.95
N SER A 72 8.84 13.77 -10.98
CA SER A 72 9.81 14.27 -10.00
C SER A 72 11.05 14.89 -10.62
N VAL A 73 11.57 14.31 -11.69
CA VAL A 73 12.78 14.78 -12.41
C VAL A 73 12.46 15.93 -13.36
N ALA A 74 11.22 16.03 -13.82
CA ALA A 74 10.78 17.08 -14.77
C ALA A 74 10.36 18.40 -14.09
N LEU A 75 10.23 18.43 -12.77
CA LEU A 75 9.72 19.58 -12.02
C LEU A 75 10.42 20.91 -12.36
N PRO A 76 11.76 21.01 -12.44
CA PRO A 76 12.42 22.26 -12.77
C PRO A 76 12.03 22.80 -14.16
N ILE A 77 11.91 21.92 -15.15
CA ILE A 77 11.54 22.28 -16.52
C ILE A 77 10.08 22.70 -16.59
N ILE A 78 9.18 21.97 -15.92
CA ILE A 78 7.76 22.30 -15.80
C ILE A 78 7.58 23.67 -15.13
N THR A 79 8.36 23.96 -14.08
CA THR A 79 8.32 25.23 -13.37
C THR A 79 8.68 26.39 -14.27
N GLN A 80 9.69 26.24 -15.10
CA GLN A 80 10.10 27.25 -16.07
C GLN A 80 9.04 27.47 -17.17
N ASP A 81 8.51 26.38 -17.74
CA ASP A 81 7.53 26.45 -18.84
C ASP A 81 6.20 27.04 -18.38
N LEU A 82 5.71 26.63 -17.22
CA LEU A 82 4.44 27.12 -16.63
C LEU A 82 4.60 28.42 -15.83
N LYS A 83 5.81 28.99 -15.76
CA LYS A 83 6.15 30.22 -15.04
C LYS A 83 5.69 30.23 -13.58
N GLY A 84 5.87 29.08 -12.93
CA GLY A 84 5.43 28.85 -11.57
C GLY A 84 6.54 29.01 -10.54
N THR A 85 6.19 28.73 -9.30
CA THR A 85 7.08 28.72 -8.15
C THR A 85 7.54 27.28 -7.82
N ALA A 86 8.64 27.15 -7.09
CA ALA A 86 9.10 25.85 -6.58
C ALA A 86 8.03 25.14 -5.72
N ILE A 87 7.22 25.93 -5.02
CA ILE A 87 6.09 25.47 -4.20
C ILE A 87 5.02 24.80 -5.07
N GLU A 88 4.62 25.43 -6.15
CA GLU A 88 3.62 24.88 -7.09
C GLU A 88 4.15 23.61 -7.77
N ALA A 89 5.44 23.59 -8.09
CA ALA A 89 6.12 22.40 -8.61
C ALA A 89 6.05 21.23 -7.61
N PHE A 90 6.40 21.47 -6.35
CA PHE A 90 6.29 20.48 -5.28
C PHE A 90 4.86 19.93 -5.15
N TRP A 91 3.86 20.83 -5.19
CA TRP A 91 2.46 20.43 -5.12
C TRP A 91 1.99 19.62 -6.32
N SER A 92 2.60 19.76 -7.49
CA SER A 92 2.21 18.96 -8.67
C SER A 92 2.48 17.45 -8.49
N GLY A 93 3.53 17.09 -7.77
CA GLY A 93 3.77 15.71 -7.33
C GLY A 93 2.91 15.29 -6.14
N THR A 94 2.89 16.14 -5.12
CA THR A 94 2.27 15.83 -3.82
C THR A 94 0.74 15.72 -3.91
N SER A 95 0.07 16.57 -4.70
CA SER A 95 -1.40 16.52 -4.85
C SER A 95 -1.90 15.18 -5.40
N PHE A 96 -1.16 14.56 -6.31
CA PHE A 96 -1.47 13.22 -6.79
C PHE A 96 -1.37 12.17 -5.66
N LEU A 97 -0.29 12.18 -4.90
CA LEU A 97 -0.07 11.21 -3.81
C LEU A 97 -1.10 11.36 -2.70
N LEU A 98 -1.41 12.61 -2.31
CA LEU A 98 -2.41 12.89 -1.28
C LEU A 98 -3.80 12.44 -1.72
N ALA A 99 -4.24 12.85 -2.92
CA ALA A 99 -5.53 12.45 -3.45
C ALA A 99 -5.62 10.92 -3.59
N SER A 100 -4.55 10.29 -4.08
CA SER A 100 -4.47 8.82 -4.18
C SER A 100 -4.67 8.15 -2.82
N THR A 101 -4.00 8.63 -1.78
CA THR A 101 -4.10 8.05 -0.43
C THR A 101 -5.49 8.23 0.16
N VAL A 102 -6.03 9.43 0.12
CA VAL A 102 -7.31 9.80 0.76
C VAL A 102 -8.49 9.00 0.18
N PHE A 103 -8.48 8.71 -1.12
CA PHE A 103 -9.61 8.06 -1.77
C PHE A 103 -9.55 6.52 -1.81
N GLN A 104 -8.45 5.87 -1.42
CA GLN A 104 -8.33 4.40 -1.41
C GLN A 104 -9.41 3.69 -0.59
N PRO A 105 -9.71 4.08 0.68
CA PRO A 105 -10.77 3.44 1.46
C PRO A 105 -12.15 3.60 0.82
N ASN A 106 -12.42 4.77 0.24
CA ASN A 106 -13.69 5.04 -0.44
C ASN A 106 -13.89 4.11 -1.63
N PHE A 107 -12.87 3.91 -2.49
CA PHE A 107 -12.95 2.97 -3.61
C PHE A 107 -13.13 1.52 -3.12
N ALA A 108 -12.43 1.12 -2.07
CA ALA A 108 -12.58 -0.22 -1.50
C ALA A 108 -14.01 -0.46 -0.99
N SER A 109 -14.57 0.48 -0.23
CA SER A 109 -15.94 0.41 0.29
C SER A 109 -16.97 0.44 -0.84
N LEU A 110 -16.91 1.44 -1.73
CA LEU A 110 -17.83 1.56 -2.86
C LEU A 110 -17.79 0.34 -3.79
N SER A 111 -16.64 -0.31 -3.92
CA SER A 111 -16.53 -1.52 -4.73
C SER A 111 -17.32 -2.70 -4.18
N SER A 112 -17.59 -2.72 -2.88
CA SER A 112 -18.45 -3.73 -2.25
C SER A 112 -19.93 -3.50 -2.57
N ILE A 113 -20.33 -2.26 -2.79
CA ILE A 113 -21.71 -1.85 -3.09
C ILE A 113 -22.01 -1.93 -4.59
N PHE A 114 -21.18 -1.30 -5.42
CA PHE A 114 -21.42 -1.18 -6.87
C PHE A 114 -20.83 -2.34 -7.69
N GLY A 115 -19.91 -3.10 -7.11
CA GLY A 115 -19.13 -4.13 -7.78
C GLY A 115 -17.76 -3.61 -8.25
N ARG A 116 -16.81 -4.52 -8.46
CA ARG A 116 -15.41 -4.17 -8.77
C ARG A 116 -15.26 -3.52 -10.14
N ARG A 117 -15.85 -4.12 -11.19
CA ARG A 117 -15.69 -3.68 -12.58
C ARG A 117 -16.15 -2.23 -12.82
N PRO A 118 -17.36 -1.80 -12.41
CA PRO A 118 -17.77 -0.40 -12.56
C PRO A 118 -16.82 0.58 -11.89
N LEU A 119 -16.33 0.25 -10.69
CA LEU A 119 -15.43 1.13 -9.94
C LEU A 119 -14.04 1.24 -10.58
N VAL A 120 -13.50 0.15 -11.16
CA VAL A 120 -12.25 0.20 -11.95
C VAL A 120 -12.41 1.10 -13.16
N LEU A 121 -13.57 1.03 -13.85
CA LEU A 121 -13.87 1.93 -14.99
C LEU A 121 -13.98 3.39 -14.55
N VAL A 122 -14.64 3.67 -13.42
CA VAL A 122 -14.70 5.03 -12.84
C VAL A 122 -13.30 5.52 -12.48
N ALA A 123 -12.49 4.72 -11.80
CA ALA A 123 -11.12 5.07 -11.44
C ALA A 123 -10.25 5.35 -12.68
N LEU A 124 -10.35 4.49 -13.70
CA LEU A 124 -9.63 4.66 -14.98
C LEU A 124 -10.09 5.93 -15.72
N THR A 125 -11.40 6.23 -15.70
CA THR A 125 -11.95 7.45 -16.30
C THR A 125 -11.45 8.71 -15.58
N LEU A 126 -11.42 8.71 -14.24
CA LEU A 126 -10.85 9.82 -13.47
C LEU A 126 -9.36 9.98 -13.76
N PHE A 127 -8.61 8.89 -13.82
CA PHE A 127 -7.20 8.93 -14.19
C PHE A 127 -7.01 9.50 -15.61
N PHE A 128 -7.82 9.09 -16.57
CA PHE A 128 -7.83 9.61 -17.95
C PHE A 128 -8.12 11.11 -17.98
N VAL A 129 -9.20 11.56 -17.34
CA VAL A 129 -9.58 12.99 -17.30
C VAL A 129 -8.46 13.83 -16.68
N GLY A 130 -7.89 13.39 -15.54
CA GLY A 130 -6.75 14.04 -14.91
C GLY A 130 -5.54 14.11 -15.84
N THR A 131 -5.23 13.01 -16.54
CA THR A 131 -4.14 12.96 -17.53
C THR A 131 -4.35 13.94 -18.68
N VAL A 132 -5.58 14.05 -19.21
CA VAL A 132 -5.91 15.04 -20.25
C VAL A 132 -5.69 16.46 -19.72
N VAL A 133 -6.22 16.79 -18.54
CA VAL A 133 -6.07 18.13 -17.95
C VAL A 133 -4.59 18.48 -17.74
N CYS A 134 -3.78 17.55 -17.23
CA CYS A 134 -2.34 17.76 -17.04
C CYS A 134 -1.61 17.95 -18.38
N SER A 135 -1.96 17.17 -19.41
CA SER A 135 -1.28 17.22 -20.71
C SER A 135 -1.47 18.54 -21.46
N VAL A 136 -2.60 19.22 -21.22
CA VAL A 136 -2.92 20.53 -21.83
C VAL A 136 -2.71 21.71 -20.87
N ALA A 137 -2.14 21.48 -19.69
CA ALA A 137 -1.93 22.52 -18.68
C ALA A 137 -1.02 23.64 -19.20
N ASN A 138 -1.49 24.89 -19.04
CA ASN A 138 -0.78 26.11 -19.39
C ASN A 138 -0.39 26.94 -18.15
N ASN A 139 -0.79 26.50 -16.98
CA ASN A 139 -0.40 27.06 -15.68
C ASN A 139 -0.51 26.00 -14.59
N PHE A 140 0.03 26.27 -13.40
CA PHE A 140 0.01 25.34 -12.29
C PHE A 140 -1.39 25.05 -11.74
N THR A 141 -2.35 25.95 -11.86
CA THR A 141 -3.73 25.68 -11.42
C THR A 141 -4.33 24.50 -12.17
N TYR A 142 -4.23 24.46 -13.51
CA TYR A 142 -4.68 23.31 -14.29
C TYR A 142 -3.86 22.05 -13.97
N MET A 143 -2.55 22.20 -13.79
CA MET A 143 -1.68 21.09 -13.40
C MET A 143 -2.13 20.48 -12.08
N LEU A 144 -2.34 21.26 -11.04
CA LEU A 144 -2.73 20.80 -9.69
C LEU A 144 -4.12 20.15 -9.68
N VAL A 145 -5.09 20.76 -10.39
CA VAL A 145 -6.43 20.18 -10.55
C VAL A 145 -6.35 18.84 -11.29
N GLY A 146 -5.62 18.81 -12.40
CA GLY A 146 -5.42 17.57 -13.17
C GLY A 146 -4.75 16.47 -12.34
N ARG A 147 -3.68 16.78 -11.59
CA ARG A 147 -2.97 15.86 -10.71
C ARG A 147 -3.85 15.36 -9.56
N SER A 148 -4.69 16.22 -8.99
CA SER A 148 -5.64 15.80 -7.94
C SER A 148 -6.68 14.82 -8.48
N ILE A 149 -7.30 15.10 -9.64
CA ILE A 149 -8.27 14.19 -10.28
C ILE A 149 -7.59 12.86 -10.67
N GLN A 150 -6.39 12.96 -11.24
CA GLN A 150 -5.59 11.79 -11.62
C GLN A 150 -5.21 10.95 -10.40
N GLY A 151 -4.87 11.59 -9.27
CA GLY A 151 -4.58 10.94 -8.00
C GLY A 151 -5.77 10.17 -7.45
N VAL A 152 -6.98 10.74 -7.47
CA VAL A 152 -8.21 10.03 -7.08
C VAL A 152 -8.37 8.75 -7.91
N GLY A 153 -8.21 8.84 -9.24
CA GLY A 153 -8.27 7.68 -10.13
C GLY A 153 -7.16 6.67 -9.84
N GLY A 154 -5.92 7.13 -9.70
CA GLY A 154 -4.75 6.29 -9.42
C GLY A 154 -4.87 5.52 -8.10
N GLY A 155 -5.32 6.19 -7.02
CA GLY A 155 -5.59 5.55 -5.73
C GLY A 155 -6.66 4.46 -5.84
N GLY A 156 -7.74 4.73 -6.60
CA GLY A 156 -8.77 3.75 -6.90
C GLY A 156 -8.23 2.54 -7.66
N LEU A 157 -7.39 2.76 -8.67
CA LEU A 157 -6.78 1.66 -9.46
C LEU A 157 -5.87 0.78 -8.61
N ILE A 158 -5.04 1.37 -7.72
CA ILE A 158 -4.17 0.62 -6.80
C ILE A 158 -5.01 -0.24 -5.85
N ALA A 159 -5.93 0.37 -5.10
CA ALA A 159 -6.73 -0.33 -4.11
C ALA A 159 -7.59 -1.44 -4.74
N LEU A 160 -8.25 -1.15 -5.88
CA LEU A 160 -9.08 -2.12 -6.57
C LEU A 160 -8.28 -3.24 -7.22
N SER A 161 -7.05 -3.00 -7.67
CA SER A 161 -6.18 -4.07 -8.17
C SER A 161 -5.86 -5.08 -7.09
N GLU A 162 -5.53 -4.63 -5.89
CA GLU A 162 -5.27 -5.51 -4.74
C GLU A 162 -6.55 -6.26 -4.31
N VAL A 163 -7.70 -5.57 -4.24
CA VAL A 163 -9.00 -6.18 -3.91
C VAL A 163 -9.41 -7.25 -4.93
N ILE A 164 -9.28 -6.98 -6.22
CA ILE A 164 -9.68 -7.93 -7.27
C ILE A 164 -8.81 -9.19 -7.25
N VAL A 165 -7.52 -9.09 -6.93
CA VAL A 165 -6.67 -10.27 -6.76
C VAL A 165 -7.25 -11.20 -5.68
N THR A 166 -7.83 -10.65 -4.60
CA THR A 166 -8.46 -11.48 -3.56
C THR A 166 -9.75 -12.16 -4.01
N ASP A 167 -10.44 -11.60 -4.99
CA ASP A 167 -11.63 -12.22 -5.59
C ASP A 167 -11.29 -13.26 -6.67
N LEU A 168 -10.06 -13.23 -7.22
CA LEU A 168 -9.62 -14.14 -8.29
C LEU A 168 -8.83 -15.35 -7.79
N VAL A 169 -8.14 -15.23 -6.65
CA VAL A 169 -7.11 -16.19 -6.22
C VAL A 169 -7.34 -16.63 -4.78
N PRO A 170 -7.27 -17.95 -4.49
CA PRO A 170 -7.30 -18.48 -3.12
C PRO A 170 -6.23 -17.86 -2.23
N LEU A 171 -6.52 -17.71 -0.93
CA LEU A 171 -5.67 -17.00 0.01
C LEU A 171 -4.20 -17.44 -0.02
N ARG A 172 -3.94 -18.74 -0.03
CA ARG A 172 -2.59 -19.32 -0.01
C ARG A 172 -1.74 -18.92 -1.22
N LEU A 173 -2.36 -18.75 -2.41
CA LEU A 173 -1.67 -18.43 -3.66
C LEU A 173 -1.50 -16.93 -3.89
N ARG A 174 -2.22 -16.08 -3.18
CA ARG A 174 -2.25 -14.60 -3.39
C ARG A 174 -0.88 -13.95 -3.33
N GLY A 175 0.04 -14.46 -2.50
CA GLY A 175 1.37 -13.87 -2.36
C GLY A 175 2.18 -13.81 -3.64
N GLN A 176 2.04 -14.79 -4.52
CA GLN A 176 2.71 -14.78 -5.83
C GLN A 176 2.17 -13.65 -6.71
N TYR A 177 0.85 -13.45 -6.73
CA TYR A 177 0.21 -12.40 -7.51
C TYR A 177 0.48 -11.01 -6.96
N PHE A 178 0.48 -10.83 -5.62
CA PHE A 178 0.92 -9.58 -4.99
C PHE A 178 2.40 -9.30 -5.26
N GLY A 179 3.24 -10.34 -5.31
CA GLY A 179 4.65 -10.23 -5.72
C GLY A 179 4.80 -9.66 -7.14
N ILE A 180 3.97 -10.10 -8.10
CA ILE A 180 3.98 -9.59 -9.48
C ILE A 180 3.49 -8.13 -9.51
N LEU A 181 2.42 -7.76 -8.78
CA LEU A 181 1.97 -6.37 -8.68
C LEU A 181 3.08 -5.48 -8.09
N SER A 182 3.77 -5.95 -7.06
CA SER A 182 4.92 -5.26 -6.45
C SER A 182 6.08 -5.10 -7.44
N ALA A 183 6.34 -6.11 -8.26
CA ALA A 183 7.35 -6.04 -9.32
C ALA A 183 6.98 -4.99 -10.39
N MET A 184 5.71 -4.93 -10.80
CA MET A 184 5.23 -3.90 -11.73
C MET A 184 5.37 -2.49 -11.15
N TRP A 185 5.05 -2.32 -9.87
CA TRP A 185 5.28 -1.07 -9.17
C TRP A 185 6.76 -0.69 -9.14
N SER A 186 7.65 -1.63 -8.83
CA SER A 186 9.10 -1.41 -8.79
C SER A 186 9.66 -1.03 -10.17
N VAL A 187 9.23 -1.73 -11.22
CA VAL A 187 9.61 -1.40 -12.61
C VAL A 187 9.16 0.02 -12.96
N GLY A 188 7.91 0.39 -12.66
CA GLY A 188 7.38 1.73 -12.89
C GLY A 188 8.16 2.81 -12.14
N SER A 189 8.48 2.55 -10.87
CA SER A 189 9.21 3.51 -10.02
C SER A 189 10.66 3.74 -10.46
N VAL A 190 11.30 2.75 -11.07
CA VAL A 190 12.67 2.86 -11.59
C VAL A 190 12.68 3.50 -12.99
N THR A 191 11.79 3.09 -13.86
CA THR A 191 11.74 3.58 -15.25
C THR A 191 11.10 4.96 -15.35
N GLY A 192 10.21 5.32 -14.40
CA GLY A 192 9.53 6.62 -14.38
C GLY A 192 10.47 7.82 -14.45
N PRO A 193 11.41 7.99 -13.51
CA PRO A 193 12.37 9.10 -13.54
C PRO A 193 13.24 9.12 -14.81
N ILE A 194 13.61 7.98 -15.34
CA ILE A 194 14.41 7.88 -16.58
C ILE A 194 13.62 8.42 -17.77
N LEU A 195 12.36 7.96 -17.92
CA LEU A 195 11.46 8.44 -18.98
C LEU A 195 11.09 9.91 -18.79
N GLY A 196 10.78 10.30 -17.54
CA GLY A 196 10.45 11.70 -17.21
C GLY A 196 11.60 12.65 -17.51
N GLY A 197 12.84 12.27 -17.19
CA GLY A 197 14.06 13.01 -17.52
C GLY A 197 14.28 13.13 -19.03
N GLY A 198 14.23 12.00 -19.76
CA GLY A 198 14.40 11.99 -21.21
C GLY A 198 13.34 12.81 -21.94
N PHE A 199 12.06 12.62 -21.60
CA PHE A 199 10.99 13.40 -22.22
C PHE A 199 11.09 14.90 -21.96
N SER A 200 11.43 15.30 -20.74
CA SER A 200 11.50 16.71 -20.38
C SER A 200 12.70 17.43 -20.99
N GLN A 201 13.81 16.73 -21.21
CA GLN A 201 15.05 17.29 -21.78
C GLN A 201 15.04 17.29 -23.32
N ASP A 202 14.65 16.18 -23.94
CA ASP A 202 14.83 15.95 -25.38
C ASP A 202 13.60 16.23 -26.23
N VAL A 203 12.39 16.25 -25.64
CA VAL A 203 11.13 16.43 -26.39
C VAL A 203 10.24 17.50 -25.73
N THR A 204 9.40 17.11 -24.78
CA THR A 204 8.58 17.98 -23.93
C THR A 204 8.09 17.19 -22.71
N TRP A 205 8.06 17.83 -21.54
CA TRP A 205 7.54 17.24 -20.31
C TRP A 205 6.11 16.70 -20.43
N ARG A 206 5.32 17.20 -21.37
CA ARG A 206 3.94 16.75 -21.62
C ARG A 206 3.87 15.28 -22.02
N TRP A 207 4.95 14.69 -22.54
CA TRP A 207 5.03 13.26 -22.85
C TRP A 207 4.94 12.37 -21.60
N ILE A 208 5.24 12.89 -20.42
CA ILE A 208 5.00 12.19 -19.15
C ILE A 208 3.53 11.80 -19.02
N PHE A 209 2.62 12.66 -19.50
CA PHE A 209 1.19 12.41 -19.49
C PHE A 209 0.72 11.68 -20.76
N TYR A 210 1.26 12.00 -21.92
CA TYR A 210 0.87 11.34 -23.17
C TYR A 210 1.16 9.84 -23.17
N ILE A 211 2.23 9.39 -22.53
CA ILE A 211 2.57 7.96 -22.43
C ILE A 211 1.47 7.15 -21.69
N ASN A 212 0.66 7.77 -20.86
CA ASN A 212 -0.44 7.10 -20.16
C ASN A 212 -1.60 6.72 -21.11
N PHE A 213 -1.82 7.45 -22.19
CA PHE A 213 -2.95 7.18 -23.10
C PHE A 213 -2.94 5.78 -23.72
N PRO A 214 -1.83 5.24 -24.24
CA PRO A 214 -1.76 3.84 -24.67
C PRO A 214 -2.11 2.85 -23.56
N PHE A 215 -1.58 3.06 -22.34
CA PHE A 215 -1.88 2.20 -21.19
C PHE A 215 -3.36 2.26 -20.80
N ILE A 216 -3.97 3.45 -20.80
CA ILE A 216 -5.40 3.65 -20.54
C ILE A 216 -6.23 2.94 -21.60
N GLY A 217 -5.87 3.10 -22.89
CA GLY A 217 -6.57 2.45 -24.00
C GLY A 217 -6.53 0.92 -23.91
N VAL A 218 -5.34 0.35 -23.71
CA VAL A 218 -5.15 -1.09 -23.50
C VAL A 218 -5.90 -1.55 -22.25
N GLY A 219 -5.79 -0.81 -21.14
CA GLY A 219 -6.47 -1.10 -19.88
C GLY A 219 -7.99 -1.11 -20.06
N LEU A 220 -8.56 -0.10 -20.72
CA LEU A 220 -10.00 0.00 -20.98
C LEU A 220 -10.51 -1.20 -21.78
N VAL A 221 -9.85 -1.52 -22.90
CA VAL A 221 -10.22 -2.66 -23.75
C VAL A 221 -10.12 -3.96 -22.95
N ALA A 222 -9.03 -4.14 -22.21
CA ALA A 222 -8.80 -5.35 -21.42
C ALA A 222 -9.83 -5.52 -20.28
N ILE A 223 -10.21 -4.43 -19.59
CA ILE A 223 -11.29 -4.45 -18.57
C ILE A 223 -12.62 -4.87 -19.20
N ILE A 224 -12.96 -4.33 -20.37
CA ILE A 224 -14.21 -4.64 -21.05
C ILE A 224 -14.27 -6.10 -21.46
N LEU A 225 -13.16 -6.64 -22.00
CA LEU A 225 -13.10 -7.99 -22.55
C LEU A 225 -12.93 -9.07 -21.46
N PHE A 226 -12.02 -8.85 -20.51
CA PHE A 226 -11.53 -9.89 -19.61
C PHE A 226 -12.06 -9.75 -18.19
N LEU A 227 -12.28 -8.54 -17.67
CA LEU A 227 -12.74 -8.32 -16.30
C LEU A 227 -14.27 -8.47 -16.20
N LYS A 228 -14.79 -9.65 -16.59
CA LYS A 228 -16.20 -9.98 -16.46
C LYS A 228 -16.46 -10.61 -15.09
N LEU A 229 -16.64 -9.76 -14.11
CA LEU A 229 -16.96 -10.15 -12.73
C LEU A 229 -18.48 -10.28 -12.54
N ASN A 230 -18.89 -11.00 -11.49
CA ASN A 230 -20.28 -11.11 -11.11
C ASN A 230 -20.83 -9.73 -10.74
N ILE A 231 -22.08 -9.46 -11.13
CA ILE A 231 -22.79 -8.21 -10.85
C ILE A 231 -23.66 -8.44 -9.62
N ILE A 232 -23.62 -7.50 -8.68
CA ILE A 232 -24.51 -7.49 -7.52
C ILE A 232 -25.92 -7.06 -8.01
N PRO A 233 -26.93 -7.93 -7.94
CA PRO A 233 -28.26 -7.68 -8.51
C PRO A 233 -29.14 -6.82 -7.57
N THR A 234 -28.68 -5.62 -7.24
CA THR A 234 -29.41 -4.64 -6.44
C THR A 234 -29.76 -3.40 -7.27
N SER A 235 -30.87 -2.72 -6.95
CA SER A 235 -31.27 -1.52 -7.65
C SER A 235 -30.28 -0.37 -7.41
N LEU A 236 -30.16 0.56 -8.38
CA LEU A 236 -29.27 1.72 -8.24
C LEU A 236 -29.66 2.58 -7.03
N ALA A 237 -30.96 2.76 -6.79
CA ALA A 237 -31.46 3.53 -5.66
C ALA A 237 -31.05 2.92 -4.31
N GLU A 238 -31.08 1.59 -4.19
CA GLU A 238 -30.66 0.88 -3.00
C GLU A 238 -29.13 0.99 -2.79
N LYS A 239 -28.34 0.86 -3.85
CA LYS A 239 -26.89 1.07 -3.82
C LYS A 239 -26.52 2.48 -3.36
N LEU A 240 -27.19 3.51 -3.87
CA LEU A 240 -26.97 4.90 -3.47
C LEU A 240 -27.34 5.14 -2.00
N ARG A 241 -28.34 4.41 -1.47
CA ARG A 241 -28.74 4.49 -0.06
C ARG A 241 -27.73 3.85 0.90
N GLN A 242 -26.94 2.90 0.42
CA GLN A 242 -25.89 2.23 1.19
C GLN A 242 -24.61 3.06 1.29
N ILE A 243 -24.49 4.19 0.57
CA ILE A 243 -23.31 5.05 0.66
C ILE A 243 -23.36 5.86 1.96
N ASP A 244 -22.31 5.80 2.73
CA ASP A 244 -22.09 6.71 3.85
C ASP A 244 -21.51 8.04 3.37
N TYR A 245 -22.39 8.95 2.98
CA TYR A 245 -22.00 10.29 2.52
C TYR A 245 -21.37 11.13 3.63
N VAL A 246 -21.89 11.02 4.86
CA VAL A 246 -21.41 11.81 6.00
C VAL A 246 -20.03 11.33 6.41
N GLY A 247 -19.84 10.02 6.57
CA GLY A 247 -18.54 9.43 6.84
C GLY A 247 -17.51 9.76 5.76
N THR A 248 -17.90 9.70 4.46
CA THR A 248 -17.04 10.09 3.34
C THR A 248 -16.56 11.53 3.45
N ILE A 249 -17.46 12.49 3.70
CA ILE A 249 -17.10 13.92 3.79
C ILE A 249 -16.18 14.16 5.00
N ILE A 250 -16.53 13.61 6.17
CA ILE A 250 -15.71 13.75 7.37
C ILE A 250 -14.33 13.14 7.15
N PHE A 251 -14.27 11.91 6.61
CA PHE A 251 -13.01 11.22 6.36
C PHE A 251 -12.11 11.96 5.37
N VAL A 252 -12.63 12.30 4.19
CA VAL A 252 -11.87 12.99 3.14
C VAL A 252 -11.39 14.36 3.63
N GLY A 253 -12.27 15.13 4.29
CA GLY A 253 -11.92 16.43 4.83
C GLY A 253 -10.87 16.34 5.94
N SER A 254 -11.05 15.44 6.89
CA SER A 254 -10.11 15.26 8.01
C SER A 254 -8.76 14.71 7.56
N MET A 255 -8.78 13.72 6.67
CA MET A 255 -7.55 13.11 6.17
C MET A 255 -6.75 14.07 5.29
N SER A 256 -7.42 14.86 4.44
CA SER A 256 -6.77 15.93 3.67
C SER A 256 -6.19 17.00 4.60
N SER A 257 -6.96 17.44 5.61
CA SER A 257 -6.52 18.41 6.61
C SER A 257 -5.35 17.90 7.45
N PHE A 258 -5.20 16.59 7.62
CA PHE A 258 -4.07 15.96 8.30
C PHE A 258 -2.82 15.86 7.40
N LEU A 259 -2.98 15.34 6.17
CA LEU A 259 -1.84 15.05 5.28
C LEU A 259 -1.24 16.29 4.62
N ILE A 260 -2.05 17.31 4.30
CA ILE A 260 -1.58 18.52 3.65
C ILE A 260 -0.53 19.24 4.51
N PRO A 261 -0.77 19.57 5.80
CA PRO A 261 0.25 20.22 6.62
C PRO A 261 1.48 19.35 6.89
N LEU A 262 1.36 18.03 6.88
CA LEU A 262 2.53 17.15 6.95
C LEU A 262 3.44 17.27 5.73
N SER A 263 2.89 17.58 4.55
CA SER A 263 3.69 17.72 3.33
C SER A 263 4.35 19.07 3.18
N TRP A 264 3.81 20.15 3.78
CA TRP A 264 4.39 21.48 3.69
C TRP A 264 5.14 21.95 4.95
N GLY A 265 4.90 21.29 6.10
CA GLY A 265 5.52 21.68 7.37
C GLY A 265 7.05 21.57 7.33
N GLY A 266 7.73 22.61 7.76
CA GLY A 266 9.18 22.73 7.71
C GLY A 266 9.77 23.05 6.32
N ILE A 267 8.96 23.02 5.24
CA ILE A 267 9.40 23.36 3.88
C ILE A 267 8.80 24.72 3.45
N LEU A 268 7.49 24.85 3.56
CA LEU A 268 6.74 26.04 3.15
C LEU A 268 6.39 26.95 4.33
N TYR A 269 6.02 26.36 5.44
CA TYR A 269 5.66 27.01 6.68
C TYR A 269 6.32 26.29 7.83
N ASP A 270 6.79 27.05 8.81
CA ASP A 270 7.36 26.49 10.03
C ASP A 270 6.35 25.61 10.75
N TRP A 271 6.85 24.62 11.49
CA TRP A 271 6.01 23.66 12.21
C TRP A 271 5.15 24.32 13.30
N ASP A 272 5.60 25.42 13.90
CA ASP A 272 4.89 26.25 14.89
C ASP A 272 3.92 27.26 14.26
N SER A 273 3.93 27.39 12.94
CA SER A 273 3.01 28.28 12.20
C SER A 273 1.56 27.85 12.37
N TRP A 274 0.65 28.79 12.56
CA TRP A 274 -0.79 28.55 12.56
C TRP A 274 -1.28 27.87 11.28
N ARG A 275 -0.61 28.12 10.15
CA ARG A 275 -0.93 27.51 8.85
C ARG A 275 -0.65 26.01 8.84
N THR A 276 0.29 25.53 9.64
CA THR A 276 0.62 24.11 9.80
C THR A 276 -0.18 23.49 10.95
N LEU A 277 -0.19 24.12 12.13
CA LEU A 277 -0.80 23.57 13.33
C LEU A 277 -2.33 23.49 13.26
N VAL A 278 -3.00 24.54 12.77
CA VAL A 278 -4.48 24.57 12.76
C VAL A 278 -5.06 23.48 11.86
N PRO A 279 -4.64 23.33 10.58
CA PRO A 279 -5.15 22.23 9.76
C PRO A 279 -4.76 20.85 10.32
N LEU A 280 -3.57 20.70 10.90
CA LEU A 280 -3.12 19.43 11.48
C LEU A 280 -4.03 19.01 12.67
N ILE A 281 -4.31 19.96 13.58
CA ILE A 281 -5.21 19.71 14.72
C ILE A 281 -6.63 19.40 14.24
N ILE A 282 -7.15 20.16 13.27
CA ILE A 282 -8.46 19.90 12.66
C ILE A 282 -8.49 18.50 12.04
N GLY A 283 -7.42 18.10 11.34
CA GLY A 283 -7.29 16.78 10.76
C GLY A 283 -7.34 15.67 11.81
N VAL A 284 -6.55 15.79 12.88
CA VAL A 284 -6.52 14.80 13.99
C VAL A 284 -7.88 14.72 14.70
N VAL A 285 -8.44 15.87 15.09
CA VAL A 285 -9.76 15.91 15.76
C VAL A 285 -10.84 15.36 14.83
N GLY A 286 -10.80 15.73 13.54
CA GLY A 286 -11.75 15.25 12.56
C GLY A 286 -11.66 13.72 12.36
N LEU A 287 -10.46 13.11 12.37
CA LEU A 287 -10.30 11.65 12.33
C LEU A 287 -10.84 10.96 13.59
N LEU A 288 -10.71 11.58 14.76
CA LEU A 288 -11.35 11.09 15.99
C LEU A 288 -12.87 11.16 15.90
N VAL A 289 -13.41 12.27 15.41
CA VAL A 289 -14.86 12.44 15.15
C VAL A 289 -15.34 11.43 14.12
N PHE A 290 -14.60 11.20 13.03
CA PHE A 290 -14.89 10.18 12.04
C PHE A 290 -14.95 8.78 12.67
N SER A 291 -13.93 8.41 13.46
CA SER A 291 -13.88 7.10 14.12
C SER A 291 -15.05 6.90 15.08
N PHE A 292 -15.46 7.94 15.82
CA PHE A 292 -16.61 7.91 16.69
C PHE A 292 -17.93 7.80 15.91
N TYR A 293 -18.04 8.53 14.79
CA TYR A 293 -19.21 8.49 13.91
C TYR A 293 -19.38 7.08 13.30
N GLU A 294 -18.32 6.50 12.74
CA GLU A 294 -18.31 5.15 12.17
C GLU A 294 -18.69 4.07 13.20
N TYR A 295 -18.20 4.22 14.43
CA TYR A 295 -18.49 3.28 15.51
C TYR A 295 -19.95 3.35 15.99
N ARG A 296 -20.55 4.56 16.06
CA ARG A 296 -21.82 4.78 16.78
C ARG A 296 -23.02 5.03 15.88
N PHE A 297 -22.84 5.65 14.72
CA PHE A 297 -23.93 6.18 13.90
C PHE A 297 -24.00 5.59 12.49
N ALA A 298 -22.88 5.19 11.88
CA ALA A 298 -22.87 4.66 10.52
C ALA A 298 -23.57 3.29 10.46
N LYS A 299 -24.51 3.15 9.51
CA LYS A 299 -25.19 1.87 9.23
C LYS A 299 -24.32 0.97 8.37
N ASP A 300 -23.77 1.56 7.30
CA ASP A 300 -22.89 0.90 6.33
C ASP A 300 -21.55 1.66 6.33
N PRO A 301 -20.69 1.42 7.36
CA PRO A 301 -19.48 2.19 7.57
C PRO A 301 -18.47 2.00 6.43
N ILE A 302 -17.76 3.09 6.05
CA ILE A 302 -16.67 3.05 5.06
C ILE A 302 -15.55 2.16 5.59
N ILE A 303 -15.22 2.31 6.87
CA ILE A 303 -14.19 1.56 7.58
C ILE A 303 -14.84 0.81 8.75
N PRO A 304 -15.36 -0.40 8.53
CA PRO A 304 -16.03 -1.13 9.61
C PRO A 304 -15.10 -1.36 10.80
N PRO A 305 -15.44 -0.93 12.02
CA PRO A 305 -14.61 -1.14 13.21
C PRO A 305 -14.25 -2.60 13.48
N LYS A 306 -15.06 -3.54 12.94
CA LYS A 306 -14.84 -4.98 13.04
C LYS A 306 -13.46 -5.41 12.51
N ILE A 307 -12.90 -4.71 11.51
CA ILE A 307 -11.58 -5.06 10.94
C ILE A 307 -10.44 -4.87 11.93
N PHE A 308 -10.62 -4.04 12.97
CA PHE A 308 -9.61 -3.76 13.99
C PHE A 308 -9.78 -4.60 15.26
N GLN A 309 -10.89 -5.34 15.42
CA GLN A 309 -11.17 -6.13 16.62
C GLN A 309 -10.21 -7.32 16.77
N ASN A 310 -9.70 -7.82 15.67
CA ASN A 310 -8.70 -8.87 15.70
C ASN A 310 -7.31 -8.27 15.98
N ARG A 311 -6.64 -8.76 17.04
CA ARG A 311 -5.31 -8.31 17.44
C ARG A 311 -4.30 -8.39 16.28
N THR A 312 -4.32 -9.48 15.52
CA THR A 312 -3.42 -9.67 14.37
C THR A 312 -3.69 -8.64 13.29
N ALA A 313 -4.96 -8.36 12.97
CA ALA A 313 -5.32 -7.33 12.00
C ALA A 313 -4.83 -5.96 12.45
N ALA A 314 -5.11 -5.56 13.70
CA ALA A 314 -4.71 -4.25 14.23
C ALA A 314 -3.19 -4.06 14.19
N VAL A 315 -2.42 -5.05 14.65
CA VAL A 315 -0.94 -5.00 14.61
C VAL A 315 -0.43 -5.01 13.17
N SER A 316 -1.08 -5.72 12.26
CA SER A 316 -0.67 -5.77 10.84
C SER A 316 -1.00 -4.47 10.10
N PHE A 317 -2.10 -3.79 10.42
CA PHE A 317 -2.36 -2.44 9.90
C PHE A 317 -1.33 -1.43 10.40
N ALA A 318 -0.98 -1.47 11.69
CA ALA A 318 0.11 -0.66 12.24
C ALA A 318 1.44 -1.01 11.54
N GLY A 319 1.73 -2.29 11.34
CA GLY A 319 2.91 -2.75 10.59
C GLY A 319 2.93 -2.24 9.14
N SER A 320 1.78 -2.21 8.44
CA SER A 320 1.67 -1.66 7.09
C SER A 320 1.99 -0.17 7.05
N PHE A 321 1.47 0.59 8.01
CA PHE A 321 1.79 2.01 8.17
C PHE A 321 3.29 2.23 8.42
N LEU A 322 3.89 1.50 9.37
CA LEU A 322 5.31 1.62 9.71
C LEU A 322 6.22 1.18 8.56
N GLN A 323 5.83 0.12 7.83
CA GLN A 323 6.56 -0.33 6.63
C GLN A 323 6.54 0.74 5.53
N GLY A 324 5.38 1.35 5.27
CA GLY A 324 5.25 2.45 4.32
C GLY A 324 6.10 3.66 4.73
N LEU A 325 6.07 4.03 6.02
CA LEU A 325 6.83 5.13 6.59
C LEU A 325 8.34 4.95 6.36
N VAL A 326 8.87 3.79 6.75
CA VAL A 326 10.31 3.51 6.64
C VAL A 326 10.73 3.44 5.17
N LEU A 327 9.97 2.72 4.33
CA LEU A 327 10.29 2.56 2.91
C LEU A 327 10.42 3.91 2.20
N TRP A 328 9.46 4.81 2.38
CA TRP A 328 9.47 6.09 1.68
C TRP A 328 10.43 7.11 2.28
N CYS A 329 10.64 7.07 3.59
CA CYS A 329 11.72 7.82 4.20
C CYS A 329 13.07 7.46 3.55
N LEU A 330 13.36 6.16 3.37
CA LEU A 330 14.58 5.73 2.68
C LEU A 330 14.61 6.15 1.21
N LEU A 331 13.53 5.89 0.47
CA LEU A 331 13.44 6.22 -0.96
C LEU A 331 13.61 7.72 -1.24
N TYR A 332 13.24 8.57 -0.28
CA TYR A 332 13.37 10.02 -0.43
C TYR A 332 14.76 10.54 0.00
N TYR A 333 15.28 10.10 1.16
CA TYR A 333 16.50 10.66 1.73
C TYR A 333 17.78 9.96 1.29
N GLN A 334 17.71 8.70 0.89
CA GLN A 334 18.88 7.95 0.46
C GLN A 334 19.48 8.42 -0.89
N PRO A 335 18.69 8.79 -1.93
CA PRO A 335 19.24 9.42 -3.13
C PRO A 335 20.05 10.69 -2.84
N LEU A 336 19.57 11.50 -1.89
CA LEU A 336 20.24 12.74 -1.51
C LEU A 336 21.64 12.49 -0.95
N TYR A 337 21.87 11.36 -0.26
CA TYR A 337 23.22 10.97 0.14
C TYR A 337 24.13 10.79 -1.09
N TYR A 338 23.67 10.10 -2.12
CA TYR A 338 24.48 9.86 -3.31
C TYR A 338 24.74 11.15 -4.10
N GLU A 339 23.77 12.04 -4.13
CA GLU A 339 23.90 13.30 -4.85
C GLU A 339 24.74 14.34 -4.09
N ALA A 340 24.47 14.54 -2.80
CA ALA A 340 25.15 15.53 -1.98
C ALA A 340 26.55 15.08 -1.55
N VAL A 341 26.65 13.82 -1.05
CA VAL A 341 27.89 13.33 -0.43
C VAL A 341 28.82 12.69 -1.45
N LYS A 342 28.30 11.88 -2.37
CA LYS A 342 29.12 11.23 -3.42
C LYS A 342 29.25 12.08 -4.69
N GLY A 343 28.45 13.14 -4.84
CA GLY A 343 28.50 14.03 -6.01
C GLY A 343 27.94 13.39 -7.28
N TYR A 344 27.11 12.32 -7.15
CA TYR A 344 26.54 11.64 -8.30
C TYR A 344 25.49 12.50 -9.00
N SER A 345 25.33 12.30 -10.31
CA SER A 345 24.17 12.85 -11.03
C SER A 345 22.87 12.18 -10.54
N PRO A 346 21.70 12.79 -10.71
CA PRO A 346 20.42 12.20 -10.33
C PRO A 346 20.20 10.78 -10.90
N ILE A 347 20.63 10.55 -12.16
CA ILE A 347 20.57 9.24 -12.80
C ILE A 347 21.47 8.23 -12.06
N MET A 348 22.71 8.61 -11.76
CA MET A 348 23.65 7.73 -11.04
C MET A 348 23.22 7.51 -9.59
N ALA A 349 22.60 8.48 -8.93
CA ALA A 349 22.00 8.30 -7.61
C ALA A 349 20.85 7.28 -7.65
N GLY A 350 20.01 7.33 -8.69
CA GLY A 350 18.98 6.31 -8.94
C GLY A 350 19.57 4.90 -9.15
N VAL A 351 20.68 4.79 -9.92
CA VAL A 351 21.38 3.51 -10.12
C VAL A 351 22.01 3.02 -8.80
N ALA A 352 22.55 3.91 -7.99
CA ALA A 352 23.11 3.56 -6.68
C ALA A 352 22.07 3.02 -5.68
N LEU A 353 20.79 3.29 -5.91
CA LEU A 353 19.66 2.72 -5.14
C LEU A 353 19.25 1.31 -5.60
N PHE A 354 19.69 0.84 -6.77
CA PHE A 354 19.29 -0.47 -7.29
C PHE A 354 19.49 -1.62 -6.29
N PRO A 355 20.59 -1.71 -5.53
CA PRO A 355 20.76 -2.78 -4.55
C PRO A 355 19.61 -2.85 -3.52
N ALA A 356 19.06 -1.71 -3.12
CA ALA A 356 17.91 -1.66 -2.23
C ALA A 356 16.59 -1.95 -2.98
N THR A 357 16.33 -1.25 -4.08
CA THR A 357 15.03 -1.29 -4.76
C THR A 357 14.80 -2.59 -5.54
N PHE A 358 15.82 -3.12 -6.23
CA PHE A 358 15.70 -4.38 -6.97
C PHE A 358 15.60 -5.62 -6.08
N THR A 359 16.04 -5.55 -4.81
CA THR A 359 15.88 -6.68 -3.89
C THR A 359 14.48 -6.79 -3.29
N VAL A 360 13.70 -5.70 -3.29
CA VAL A 360 12.33 -5.67 -2.76
C VAL A 360 11.41 -6.64 -3.53
N ALA A 361 11.36 -6.54 -4.86
CA ALA A 361 10.42 -7.33 -5.66
C ALA A 361 10.75 -8.85 -5.66
N PRO A 362 12.00 -9.30 -5.86
CA PRO A 362 12.36 -10.71 -5.73
C PRO A 362 12.09 -11.28 -4.33
N SER A 363 12.36 -10.49 -3.28
CA SER A 363 12.10 -10.92 -1.90
C SER A 363 10.61 -11.07 -1.63
N ALA A 364 9.77 -10.16 -2.14
CA ALA A 364 8.32 -10.27 -2.08
C ALA A 364 7.81 -11.53 -2.83
N GLY A 365 8.34 -11.78 -4.03
CA GLY A 365 8.04 -12.97 -4.81
C GLY A 365 8.44 -14.27 -4.08
N LEU A 366 9.63 -14.29 -3.47
CA LEU A 366 10.13 -15.42 -2.68
C LEU A 366 9.19 -15.74 -1.51
N VAL A 367 8.74 -14.73 -0.77
CA VAL A 367 7.74 -14.93 0.30
C VAL A 367 6.46 -15.53 -0.28
N GLY A 368 5.96 -15.01 -1.40
CA GLY A 368 4.77 -15.55 -2.06
C GLY A 368 4.90 -17.05 -2.35
N VAL A 369 6.02 -17.48 -2.92
CA VAL A 369 6.30 -18.89 -3.23
C VAL A 369 6.46 -19.73 -1.95
N LEU A 370 7.25 -19.27 -0.97
CA LEU A 370 7.49 -20.01 0.26
C LEU A 370 6.24 -20.14 1.12
N VAL A 371 5.43 -19.08 1.23
CA VAL A 371 4.16 -19.14 1.96
C VAL A 371 3.17 -20.07 1.27
N THR A 372 3.11 -20.07 -0.05
CA THR A 372 2.31 -21.04 -0.83
C THR A 372 2.73 -22.46 -0.52
N LYS A 373 4.04 -22.74 -0.46
CA LYS A 373 4.57 -24.09 -0.21
C LYS A 373 4.35 -24.56 1.23
N TYR A 374 4.67 -23.71 2.20
CA TYR A 374 4.70 -24.09 3.63
C TYR A 374 3.42 -23.74 4.40
N GLY A 375 2.53 -22.89 3.86
CA GLY A 375 1.29 -22.50 4.51
C GLY A 375 1.44 -21.57 5.74
N HIS A 376 2.62 -21.00 5.97
CA HIS A 376 2.91 -20.15 7.13
C HIS A 376 3.55 -18.83 6.70
N TYR A 377 3.06 -17.70 7.24
CA TYR A 377 3.55 -16.35 6.89
C TYR A 377 4.28 -15.61 8.03
N ARG A 378 4.09 -16.02 9.30
CA ARG A 378 4.66 -15.32 10.47
C ARG A 378 6.18 -15.20 10.42
N TRP A 379 6.88 -16.23 9.98
CA TRP A 379 8.33 -16.21 9.83
C TRP A 379 8.80 -15.07 8.93
N ALA A 380 8.06 -14.80 7.85
CA ALA A 380 8.40 -13.74 6.90
C ALA A 380 8.16 -12.34 7.49
N VAL A 381 7.12 -12.16 8.32
CA VAL A 381 6.89 -10.92 9.07
C VAL A 381 8.05 -10.66 10.03
N TRP A 382 8.45 -11.66 10.82
CA TRP A 382 9.53 -11.49 11.79
C TRP A 382 10.87 -11.29 11.13
N LEU A 383 11.24 -12.14 10.16
CA LEU A 383 12.48 -12.03 9.43
C LEU A 383 12.57 -10.70 8.68
N GLY A 384 11.45 -10.25 8.09
CA GLY A 384 11.37 -8.97 7.42
C GLY A 384 11.68 -7.80 8.37
N TRP A 385 11.08 -7.75 9.56
CA TRP A 385 11.38 -6.71 10.54
C TRP A 385 12.78 -6.82 11.12
N ILE A 386 13.31 -8.03 11.37
CA ILE A 386 14.69 -8.25 11.83
C ILE A 386 15.68 -7.71 10.79
N LEU A 387 15.52 -8.09 9.52
CA LEU A 387 16.42 -7.65 8.45
C LEU A 387 16.29 -6.15 8.18
N SER A 388 15.09 -5.58 8.27
CA SER A 388 14.88 -4.13 8.12
C SER A 388 15.56 -3.37 9.25
N THR A 389 15.39 -3.79 10.51
CA THR A 389 16.04 -3.16 11.67
C THR A 389 17.56 -3.25 11.54
N PHE A 390 18.08 -4.45 11.26
CA PHE A 390 19.53 -4.66 11.11
C PHE A 390 20.10 -3.87 9.92
N GLY A 391 19.41 -3.89 8.77
CA GLY A 391 19.83 -3.16 7.58
C GLY A 391 19.86 -1.64 7.77
N LEU A 392 18.87 -1.09 8.47
CA LEU A 392 18.84 0.33 8.83
C LEU A 392 19.94 0.70 9.83
N GLY A 393 20.25 -0.20 10.77
CA GLY A 393 21.41 -0.07 11.63
C GLY A 393 22.72 -0.04 10.83
N LEU A 394 22.86 -0.87 9.78
CA LEU A 394 24.02 -0.83 8.87
C LEU A 394 24.11 0.48 8.09
N LEU A 395 22.98 1.08 7.67
CA LEU A 395 22.98 2.38 6.98
C LEU A 395 23.56 3.50 7.86
N CYS A 396 23.46 3.39 9.19
CA CYS A 396 24.08 4.35 10.10
C CYS A 396 25.62 4.35 10.03
N TYR A 397 26.26 3.33 9.45
CA TYR A 397 27.70 3.28 9.23
C TYR A 397 28.14 3.93 7.92
N MET A 398 27.21 4.42 7.09
CA MET A 398 27.57 5.13 5.87
C MET A 398 28.26 6.45 6.20
N ASP A 399 29.35 6.74 5.49
CA ASP A 399 30.19 7.93 5.68
C ASP A 399 30.59 8.53 4.33
N VAL A 400 31.23 9.70 4.36
CA VAL A 400 31.74 10.40 3.17
C VAL A 400 32.63 9.50 2.32
N ASP A 401 33.46 8.66 2.97
CA ASP A 401 34.44 7.78 2.32
C ASP A 401 33.93 6.36 2.06
N THR A 402 32.66 6.05 2.32
CA THR A 402 32.10 4.71 2.09
C THR A 402 32.34 4.26 0.65
N SER A 403 33.00 3.11 0.46
CA SER A 403 33.32 2.56 -0.85
C SER A 403 32.09 2.01 -1.58
N ILE A 404 32.15 1.92 -2.92
CA ILE A 404 31.04 1.40 -3.73
C ILE A 404 30.59 -0.01 -3.30
N PRO A 405 31.50 -1.00 -3.13
CA PRO A 405 31.08 -2.31 -2.65
C PRO A 405 30.39 -2.27 -1.30
N ALA A 406 30.88 -1.44 -0.36
CA ALA A 406 30.32 -1.34 0.98
C ALA A 406 28.85 -0.85 0.93
N PHE A 407 28.56 0.24 0.21
CA PHE A 407 27.19 0.72 0.14
C PHE A 407 26.25 -0.24 -0.61
N ILE A 408 26.75 -1.01 -1.60
CA ILE A 408 25.95 -2.04 -2.28
C ILE A 408 25.47 -3.09 -1.26
N PHE A 409 26.41 -3.67 -0.49
CA PHE A 409 26.06 -4.70 0.49
C PHE A 409 25.18 -4.16 1.63
N ILE A 410 25.45 -2.96 2.11
CA ILE A 410 24.65 -2.29 3.15
C ILE A 410 23.21 -2.11 2.67
N ASN A 411 22.98 -1.75 1.40
CA ASN A 411 21.67 -1.49 0.84
C ASN A 411 20.85 -2.75 0.54
N ILE A 412 21.47 -3.88 0.25
CA ILE A 412 20.77 -5.13 -0.03
C ILE A 412 19.96 -5.59 1.18
N VAL A 413 20.50 -5.45 2.39
CA VAL A 413 19.86 -5.98 3.61
C VAL A 413 18.51 -5.34 3.91
N PRO A 414 18.36 -4.01 4.01
CA PRO A 414 17.07 -3.38 4.24
C PRO A 414 16.10 -3.59 3.06
N GLY A 415 16.61 -3.66 1.82
CA GLY A 415 15.78 -3.95 0.65
C GLY A 415 15.13 -5.34 0.73
N ILE A 416 15.89 -6.37 1.11
CA ILE A 416 15.33 -7.72 1.37
C ILE A 416 14.30 -7.65 2.49
N GLY A 417 14.64 -7.02 3.63
CA GLY A 417 13.75 -6.92 4.78
C GLY A 417 12.40 -6.29 4.43
N LEU A 418 12.41 -5.12 3.80
CA LEU A 418 11.21 -4.39 3.39
C LEU A 418 10.41 -5.15 2.32
N GLY A 419 11.10 -5.89 1.43
CA GLY A 419 10.45 -6.74 0.44
C GLY A 419 9.70 -7.93 1.04
N LEU A 420 10.26 -8.58 2.07
CA LEU A 420 9.59 -9.66 2.79
C LEU A 420 8.31 -9.17 3.48
N LEU A 421 8.29 -7.95 3.99
CA LEU A 421 7.17 -7.39 4.77
C LEU A 421 5.91 -7.15 3.93
N PHE A 422 6.05 -6.72 2.68
CA PHE A 422 4.89 -6.35 1.87
C PHE A 422 3.85 -7.48 1.73
N PRO A 423 4.19 -8.67 1.19
CA PRO A 423 3.23 -9.75 1.08
C PRO A 423 2.89 -10.38 2.43
N SER A 424 3.84 -10.47 3.37
CA SER A 424 3.63 -11.17 4.64
C SER A 424 2.64 -10.43 5.56
N ILE A 425 2.71 -9.09 5.62
CA ILE A 425 1.72 -8.27 6.33
C ILE A 425 0.36 -8.37 5.63
N GLY A 426 0.34 -8.35 4.29
CA GLY A 426 -0.87 -8.57 3.50
C GLY A 426 -1.53 -9.91 3.80
N PHE A 427 -0.77 -11.00 3.92
CA PHE A 427 -1.28 -12.30 4.35
C PHE A 427 -1.87 -12.26 5.76
N ALA A 428 -1.20 -11.62 6.71
CA ALA A 428 -1.67 -11.50 8.09
C ALA A 428 -3.04 -10.80 8.17
N ILE A 429 -3.22 -9.71 7.44
CA ILE A 429 -4.47 -8.97 7.35
C ILE A 429 -5.57 -9.83 6.71
N GLN A 430 -5.29 -10.42 5.55
CA GLN A 430 -6.27 -11.20 4.80
C GLN A 430 -6.67 -12.49 5.53
N ALA A 431 -5.73 -13.17 6.18
CA ALA A 431 -6.00 -14.39 6.94
C ALA A 431 -6.81 -14.13 8.22
N SER A 432 -6.70 -12.93 8.80
CA SER A 432 -7.46 -12.52 9.99
C SER A 432 -8.82 -11.89 9.66
N ALA A 433 -9.06 -11.51 8.40
CA ALA A 433 -10.31 -10.94 7.94
C ALA A 433 -11.38 -12.01 7.69
N THR A 434 -12.65 -11.65 7.86
CA THR A 434 -13.82 -12.44 7.46
C THR A 434 -14.14 -12.18 5.97
N ASN A 435 -14.88 -13.08 5.32
CA ASN A 435 -15.17 -12.95 3.88
C ASN A 435 -15.93 -11.66 3.53
N ASP A 436 -16.80 -11.18 4.42
CA ASP A 436 -17.55 -9.93 4.27
C ASP A 436 -16.68 -8.66 4.41
N THR A 437 -15.61 -8.72 5.21
CA THR A 437 -14.72 -7.58 5.44
C THR A 437 -13.43 -7.61 4.64
N LEU A 438 -13.14 -8.73 3.93
CA LEU A 438 -11.86 -8.96 3.27
C LEU A 438 -11.49 -7.86 2.28
N ALA A 439 -12.41 -7.42 1.43
CA ALA A 439 -12.15 -6.39 0.43
C ALA A 439 -11.79 -5.05 1.06
N ILE A 440 -12.50 -4.67 2.14
CA ILE A 440 -12.22 -3.44 2.88
C ILE A 440 -10.89 -3.57 3.61
N ALA A 441 -10.60 -4.72 4.23
CA ALA A 441 -9.34 -4.97 4.92
C ALA A 441 -8.12 -4.85 3.97
N VAL A 442 -8.25 -5.32 2.72
CA VAL A 442 -7.21 -5.17 1.70
C VAL A 442 -7.07 -3.71 1.24
N GLY A 443 -8.18 -3.01 1.03
CA GLY A 443 -8.13 -1.57 0.72
C GLY A 443 -7.51 -0.76 1.87
N MET A 444 -7.77 -1.14 3.12
CA MET A 444 -7.16 -0.52 4.29
C MET A 444 -5.66 -0.86 4.43
N PHE A 445 -5.22 -2.03 3.99
CA PHE A 445 -3.79 -2.35 3.91
C PHE A 445 -3.05 -1.35 3.01
N SER A 446 -3.55 -1.12 1.78
CA SER A 446 -3.01 -0.12 0.86
C SER A 446 -3.03 1.29 1.45
N PHE A 447 -4.17 1.68 2.05
CA PHE A 447 -4.35 2.99 2.65
C PHE A 447 -3.37 3.27 3.79
N PHE A 448 -3.25 2.37 4.79
CA PHE A 448 -2.31 2.56 5.90
C PHE A 448 -0.87 2.64 5.42
N ARG A 449 -0.51 1.85 4.41
CA ARG A 449 0.81 1.92 3.79
C ARG A 449 1.04 3.27 3.12
N ALA A 450 0.09 3.77 2.33
CA ALA A 450 0.20 5.05 1.65
C ALA A 450 0.21 6.24 2.65
N MET A 451 -0.58 6.16 3.71
CA MET A 451 -0.54 7.14 4.81
C MET A 451 0.83 7.13 5.50
N GLY A 452 1.39 5.94 5.76
CA GLY A 452 2.74 5.79 6.30
C GLY A 452 3.80 6.44 5.41
N GLN A 453 3.70 6.29 4.10
CA GLN A 453 4.61 6.90 3.13
C GLN A 453 4.67 8.43 3.28
N ALA A 454 3.51 9.08 3.34
CA ALA A 454 3.44 10.55 3.52
C ALA A 454 4.05 10.99 4.86
N VAL A 455 3.72 10.30 5.94
CA VAL A 455 4.26 10.60 7.28
C VAL A 455 5.76 10.35 7.36
N GLY A 456 6.27 9.32 6.67
CA GLY A 456 7.68 8.95 6.65
C GLY A 456 8.57 10.04 6.03
N VAL A 457 8.14 10.63 4.93
CA VAL A 457 8.85 11.76 4.30
C VAL A 457 8.88 12.96 5.25
N ALA A 458 7.75 13.28 5.89
CA ALA A 458 7.66 14.39 6.83
C ALA A 458 8.58 14.20 8.05
N ILE A 459 8.55 13.01 8.68
CA ILE A 459 9.43 12.70 9.84
C ILE A 459 10.90 12.79 9.43
N GLY A 460 11.26 12.19 8.28
CA GLY A 460 12.62 12.28 7.75
C GLY A 460 13.08 13.73 7.57
N GLY A 461 12.20 14.62 7.06
CA GLY A 461 12.47 16.05 6.89
C GLY A 461 12.75 16.76 8.20
N VAL A 462 11.88 16.58 9.17
CA VAL A 462 12.04 17.21 10.50
C VAL A 462 13.35 16.77 11.17
N VAL A 463 13.61 15.45 11.14
CA VAL A 463 14.84 14.90 11.75
C VAL A 463 16.07 15.43 11.02
N PHE A 464 16.06 15.43 9.67
CA PHE A 464 17.17 15.92 8.87
C PHE A 464 17.45 17.40 9.14
N GLN A 465 16.42 18.25 9.07
CA GLN A 465 16.56 19.71 9.27
C GLN A 465 17.14 20.06 10.63
N ASN A 466 16.60 19.47 11.70
CA ASN A 466 17.08 19.71 13.05
C ASN A 466 18.54 19.27 13.25
N GLN A 467 18.88 18.08 12.73
CA GLN A 467 20.24 17.57 12.85
C GLN A 467 21.23 18.34 11.97
N MET A 468 20.81 18.73 10.75
CA MET A 468 21.64 19.54 9.86
C MET A 468 21.98 20.89 10.47
N TYR A 469 20.97 21.58 11.05
CA TYR A 469 21.18 22.81 11.79
C TYR A 469 22.20 22.61 12.92
N SER A 470 21.98 21.61 13.76
CA SER A 470 22.87 21.31 14.91
C SER A 470 24.29 20.99 14.46
N ASN A 471 24.44 20.15 13.42
CA ASN A 471 25.76 19.74 12.92
C ASN A 471 26.52 20.90 12.27
N LEU A 472 25.82 21.81 11.56
CA LEU A 472 26.43 23.00 10.97
C LEU A 472 26.91 23.99 12.02
N VAL A 473 26.12 24.23 13.06
CA VAL A 473 26.53 25.08 14.20
C VAL A 473 27.71 24.46 14.94
N ALA A 474 27.72 23.15 15.11
CA ALA A 474 28.79 22.42 15.81
C ALA A 474 30.06 22.20 14.94
N SER A 475 30.02 22.47 13.64
CA SER A 475 31.11 22.16 12.70
C SER A 475 32.44 22.88 12.97
N GLY A 476 32.41 23.97 13.76
CA GLY A 476 33.59 24.80 14.01
C GLY A 476 34.02 25.66 12.80
N ILE A 477 33.27 25.63 11.68
CA ILE A 477 33.52 26.42 10.48
C ILE A 477 32.59 27.63 10.50
N PRO A 478 33.11 28.86 10.74
CA PRO A 478 32.26 30.04 10.91
C PRO A 478 31.33 30.33 9.72
N ALA A 479 31.81 30.07 8.48
CA ALA A 479 31.02 30.25 7.26
C ALA A 479 29.80 29.33 7.25
N LEU A 480 29.94 28.04 7.63
CA LEU A 480 28.84 27.10 7.68
C LEU A 480 27.89 27.38 8.84
N ALA A 481 28.41 27.77 10.00
CA ALA A 481 27.60 28.12 11.16
C ALA A 481 26.69 29.34 10.90
N SER A 482 27.18 30.33 10.15
CA SER A 482 26.39 31.53 9.78
C SER A 482 25.26 31.20 8.80
N MET A 483 25.39 30.17 7.98
CA MET A 483 24.41 29.72 7.00
C MET A 483 23.55 28.54 7.50
N ALA A 484 23.72 28.13 8.76
CA ALA A 484 23.09 26.92 9.29
C ALA A 484 21.56 26.94 9.16
N SER A 485 20.92 28.10 9.39
CA SER A 485 19.47 28.25 9.26
C SER A 485 18.98 28.08 7.81
N GLU A 486 19.72 28.60 6.84
CA GLU A 486 19.36 28.49 5.42
C GLU A 486 19.61 27.07 4.88
N TYR A 487 20.80 26.51 5.14
CA TYR A 487 21.20 25.20 4.63
C TYR A 487 20.43 24.03 5.26
N SER A 488 19.85 24.22 6.43
CA SER A 488 19.07 23.17 7.09
C SER A 488 17.64 23.04 6.56
N GLN A 489 17.05 24.06 5.97
CA GLN A 489 15.63 24.09 5.61
C GLN A 489 15.31 23.20 4.40
N ASP A 490 16.20 23.09 3.42
CA ASP A 490 15.96 22.36 2.17
C ASP A 490 17.08 21.36 1.87
N ALA A 491 16.86 20.10 2.23
CA ALA A 491 17.81 19.02 1.96
C ALA A 491 18.11 18.83 0.46
N ALA A 492 17.10 19.00 -0.40
CA ALA A 492 17.25 18.80 -1.84
C ALA A 492 17.95 20.00 -2.50
N GLY A 493 17.58 21.23 -2.14
CA GLY A 493 18.23 22.43 -2.64
C GLY A 493 19.70 22.53 -2.25
N LEU A 494 20.05 22.03 -1.06
CA LEU A 494 21.43 22.01 -0.58
C LEU A 494 22.35 21.11 -1.44
N VAL A 495 21.82 20.08 -2.11
CA VAL A 495 22.58 19.23 -3.05
C VAL A 495 23.24 20.08 -4.14
N GLU A 496 22.50 21.02 -4.75
CA GLU A 496 23.02 21.88 -5.81
C GLU A 496 24.08 22.85 -5.30
N VAL A 497 23.92 23.34 -4.06
CA VAL A 497 24.92 24.19 -3.39
C VAL A 497 26.22 23.41 -3.22
N ILE A 498 26.16 22.19 -2.68
CA ILE A 498 27.34 21.33 -2.47
C ILE A 498 28.04 21.02 -3.80
N LYS A 499 27.31 20.72 -4.87
CA LYS A 499 27.89 20.39 -6.18
C LYS A 499 28.65 21.57 -6.78
N ARG A 500 28.16 22.79 -6.61
CA ARG A 500 28.77 24.02 -7.16
C ARG A 500 29.92 24.55 -6.31
N MET A 501 30.00 24.15 -5.03
CA MET A 501 31.02 24.63 -4.11
C MET A 501 32.42 24.08 -4.51
N PRO A 502 33.49 24.93 -4.49
CA PRO A 502 34.85 24.46 -4.74
C PRO A 502 35.29 23.45 -3.67
N ASP A 503 36.17 22.54 -4.06
CA ASP A 503 36.72 21.56 -3.11
C ASP A 503 37.58 22.26 -2.04
N GLY A 504 37.27 21.97 -0.78
CA GLY A 504 37.90 22.59 0.38
C GLY A 504 37.30 22.14 1.70
N THR A 505 37.77 22.75 2.79
CA THR A 505 37.30 22.42 4.16
C THR A 505 35.80 22.69 4.37
N GLU A 506 35.26 23.72 3.74
CA GLU A 506 33.83 24.06 3.83
C GLU A 506 32.96 22.99 3.14
N LYS A 507 33.30 22.59 1.91
CA LYS A 507 32.59 21.54 1.18
C LYS A 507 32.66 20.20 1.93
N LEU A 508 33.84 19.85 2.46
CA LEU A 508 33.99 18.61 3.23
C LEU A 508 33.17 18.69 4.52
N GLY A 509 33.21 19.82 5.24
CA GLY A 509 32.41 20.04 6.45
C GLY A 509 30.91 19.91 6.17
N LEU A 510 30.46 20.48 5.04
CA LEU A 510 29.05 20.41 4.63
C LEU A 510 28.61 18.97 4.28
N ARG A 511 29.47 18.23 3.54
CA ARG A 511 29.23 16.80 3.22
C ARG A 511 29.19 15.92 4.48
N THR A 512 30.07 16.19 5.44
CA THR A 512 30.11 15.48 6.72
C THR A 512 28.83 15.77 7.54
N ALA A 513 28.48 17.06 7.68
CA ALA A 513 27.25 17.45 8.37
C ALA A 513 25.99 16.83 7.71
N TYR A 514 25.96 16.75 6.38
CA TYR A 514 24.88 16.11 5.64
C TYR A 514 24.81 14.59 5.94
N THR A 515 25.95 13.91 5.93
CA THR A 515 26.05 12.47 6.23
C THR A 515 25.61 12.18 7.66
N ASP A 516 26.10 12.95 8.63
CA ASP A 516 25.73 12.77 10.06
C ASP A 516 24.26 13.04 10.29
N SER A 517 23.66 13.98 9.57
CA SER A 517 22.22 14.26 9.65
C SER A 517 21.39 13.09 9.10
N LEU A 518 21.79 12.51 7.98
CA LEU A 518 21.15 11.31 7.42
C LEU A 518 21.32 10.08 8.32
N ARG A 519 22.46 9.95 9.00
CA ARG A 519 22.71 8.88 9.99
C ARG A 519 21.65 8.86 11.06
N ILE A 520 21.24 10.03 11.57
CA ILE A 520 20.16 10.13 12.57
C ILE A 520 18.80 9.79 11.96
N VAL A 521 18.52 10.18 10.71
CA VAL A 521 17.30 9.75 10.00
C VAL A 521 17.24 8.22 9.94
N TYR A 522 18.34 7.55 9.55
CA TYR A 522 18.40 6.09 9.51
C TYR A 522 18.27 5.45 10.90
N ALA A 523 18.85 6.06 11.94
CA ALA A 523 18.71 5.60 13.31
C ALA A 523 17.27 5.69 13.82
N VAL A 524 16.55 6.76 13.51
CA VAL A 524 15.12 6.91 13.83
C VAL A 524 14.31 5.84 13.10
N CYS A 525 14.53 5.61 11.81
CA CYS A 525 13.88 4.54 11.05
C CYS A 525 14.21 3.15 11.63
N CYS A 526 15.45 2.92 12.08
CA CYS A 526 15.85 1.69 12.76
C CYS A 526 15.06 1.48 14.06
N GLY A 527 14.91 2.53 14.88
CA GLY A 527 14.08 2.49 16.09
C GLY A 527 12.61 2.18 15.80
N ILE A 528 12.06 2.78 14.75
CA ILE A 528 10.69 2.51 14.29
C ILE A 528 10.54 1.04 13.86
N CYS A 529 11.50 0.49 13.12
CA CYS A 529 11.51 -0.94 12.76
C CYS A 529 11.63 -1.85 14.00
N GLY A 530 12.41 -1.45 15.01
CA GLY A 530 12.49 -2.17 16.28
C GLY A 530 11.15 -2.21 17.03
N ILE A 531 10.42 -1.10 17.05
CA ILE A 531 9.05 -1.05 17.60
C ILE A 531 8.12 -1.95 16.80
N ALA A 532 8.19 -1.91 15.47
CA ALA A 532 7.37 -2.75 14.60
C ALA A 532 7.69 -4.25 14.78
N LEU A 533 8.97 -4.60 14.97
CA LEU A 533 9.40 -5.95 15.31
C LEU A 533 8.78 -6.41 16.64
N ALA A 534 8.84 -5.59 17.68
CA ALA A 534 8.22 -5.90 18.96
C ALA A 534 6.70 -6.09 18.85
N LEU A 535 6.00 -5.21 18.13
CA LEU A 535 4.58 -5.34 17.87
C LEU A 535 4.26 -6.61 17.07
N SER A 536 5.11 -7.00 16.12
CA SER A 536 4.88 -8.17 15.27
C SER A 536 4.85 -9.50 16.03
N VAL A 537 5.40 -9.56 17.24
CA VAL A 537 5.31 -10.73 18.13
C VAL A 537 3.85 -11.07 18.45
N LEU A 538 2.97 -10.06 18.49
CA LEU A 538 1.54 -10.22 18.76
C LEU A 538 0.77 -10.82 17.57
N THR A 539 1.39 -10.97 16.40
CA THR A 539 0.77 -11.57 15.21
C THR A 539 0.55 -13.06 15.44
N GLN A 540 -0.68 -13.53 15.27
CA GLN A 540 -1.05 -14.95 15.35
C GLN A 540 -0.93 -15.61 13.97
N SER A 541 -0.79 -16.93 13.97
CA SER A 541 -0.83 -17.74 12.75
C SER A 541 -2.26 -18.17 12.47
N TYR A 542 -2.74 -17.90 11.26
CA TYR A 542 -4.02 -18.37 10.75
C TYR A 542 -3.79 -19.39 9.64
N ASP A 543 -4.72 -20.31 9.48
CA ASP A 543 -4.72 -21.24 8.36
C ASP A 543 -4.98 -20.48 7.05
N LEU A 544 -4.12 -20.70 6.07
CA LEU A 544 -4.25 -20.14 4.72
C LEU A 544 -5.04 -21.05 3.77
N ASN A 545 -5.35 -22.29 4.18
CA ASN A 545 -6.09 -23.27 3.40
C ASN A 545 -7.60 -22.98 3.47
N ARG A 546 -8.01 -21.78 3.05
CA ARG A 546 -9.41 -21.40 2.95
C ARG A 546 -9.85 -21.49 1.50
N ALA A 547 -11.01 -22.10 1.25
CA ALA A 547 -11.66 -22.09 -0.06
C ALA A 547 -11.89 -20.66 -0.53
N LEU A 548 -11.83 -20.45 -1.85
CA LEU A 548 -12.15 -19.16 -2.45
C LEU A 548 -13.66 -18.94 -2.41
N GLU A 549 -14.13 -18.22 -1.39
CA GLU A 549 -15.52 -17.81 -1.27
C GLU A 549 -15.62 -16.33 -1.64
N THR A 550 -16.14 -16.02 -2.81
CA THR A 550 -16.38 -14.66 -3.28
C THR A 550 -17.69 -14.55 -4.03
N THR A 551 -18.44 -13.49 -3.73
CA THR A 551 -19.66 -13.15 -4.47
C THR A 551 -19.35 -12.39 -5.77
N GLN A 552 -18.15 -11.84 -5.91
CA GLN A 552 -17.73 -10.96 -7.00
C GLN A 552 -16.61 -11.56 -7.88
N GLY A 553 -16.41 -12.88 -7.84
CA GLY A 553 -15.46 -13.59 -8.70
C GLY A 553 -15.80 -13.53 -10.19
N LEU A 554 -14.97 -14.15 -11.03
CA LEU A 554 -15.21 -14.24 -12.46
C LEU A 554 -16.52 -14.95 -12.75
N ARG A 555 -17.31 -14.38 -13.66
CA ARG A 555 -18.56 -14.97 -14.12
C ARG A 555 -18.28 -16.30 -14.84
N LYS A 556 -18.80 -17.42 -14.29
CA LYS A 556 -18.73 -18.73 -14.98
C LYS A 556 -19.45 -18.63 -16.32
N GLU A 557 -18.82 -19.08 -17.40
CA GLU A 557 -19.52 -19.28 -18.67
C GLU A 557 -20.60 -20.33 -18.47
N LYS A 558 -21.83 -20.03 -18.89
CA LYS A 558 -22.82 -21.09 -19.08
C LYS A 558 -22.26 -22.01 -20.17
N ASN A 559 -21.82 -23.20 -19.80
CA ASN A 559 -21.62 -24.26 -20.79
C ASN A 559 -22.92 -24.34 -21.59
N PRO A 560 -22.87 -24.29 -22.93
CA PRO A 560 -24.05 -24.64 -23.71
C PRO A 560 -24.42 -26.05 -23.25
N ARG A 561 -25.66 -26.24 -22.80
CA ARG A 561 -26.19 -27.57 -22.47
C ARG A 561 -25.86 -28.44 -23.68
N PRO A 562 -25.29 -29.66 -23.52
CA PRO A 562 -25.23 -30.61 -24.65
C PRO A 562 -26.66 -30.81 -25.12
N ASN A 563 -26.86 -30.59 -26.41
CA ASN A 563 -28.14 -30.71 -27.10
C ASN A 563 -28.82 -32.00 -26.66
N GLY A 564 -30.07 -31.87 -26.26
CA GLY A 564 -30.88 -32.90 -25.70
C GLY A 564 -30.89 -34.19 -26.53
N ASP A 565 -30.79 -35.27 -25.82
CA ASP A 565 -31.35 -36.54 -26.27
C ASP A 565 -32.85 -36.32 -26.53
N VAL A 566 -33.18 -36.35 -27.80
CA VAL A 566 -34.56 -36.46 -28.25
C VAL A 566 -35.03 -37.83 -27.79
N GLU A 567 -35.74 -37.89 -26.69
CA GLU A 567 -36.51 -39.04 -26.28
C GLU A 567 -37.49 -39.41 -27.41
N LYS A 568 -37.12 -40.39 -28.22
CA LYS A 568 -38.04 -41.04 -29.12
C LYS A 568 -39.11 -41.72 -28.28
N VAL A 569 -40.26 -41.09 -28.18
CA VAL A 569 -41.51 -41.77 -27.81
C VAL A 569 -41.81 -42.72 -28.96
N GLY A 570 -41.52 -44.01 -28.77
CA GLY A 570 -41.99 -45.09 -29.60
C GLY A 570 -43.37 -45.54 -29.17
N ASN A 571 -44.23 -45.73 -30.13
CA ASN A 571 -45.59 -46.26 -30.05
C ASN A 571 -45.72 -47.51 -29.21
#